data_2b1b34fe33328370ad7516028e4e8818
#
_entry.id   2b1b34fe33328370ad7516028e4e8818
#
_cell.length_a   1.000
_cell.length_b   1.000
_cell.length_c   1.000
_cell.angle_alpha   90.00
_cell.angle_beta   90.00
_cell.angle_gamma   90.00
#
_symmetry.space_group_name_H-M   'P 1'
#
loop_
_entity.id
_entity.type
_entity.pdbx_description
1 polymer ?
#
loop_
_entity_poly.entity_id
_entity_poly.type
_entity_poly.pdbx_seq_one_letter_code
_entity_poly.pdbx_strand_id
1 'polypeptide(L)'
;MRLGVLDRALAVLNACLRLARGRNRRPSAGILDTQGVRSGPQAGARGYDAHKKKIRGRQRLLLTDTEGLVQGLRVVPASAQDRDSPARLEPEFAAGGLRKVWADLALAGERAAAPLGRHGIELELVGRKDKAGFAVEPRRWTVEQTFGCLLRYRRLQVDREGGTGMSRNMTLLAALFMTGARFERQTMA
;
A
#
# COMPACT_ATOMS: atom_id res chain seq x y z
N MET A 1 -6.61 9.52 -14.50
CA MET A 1 -7.39 9.92 -13.32
C MET A 1 -6.63 10.96 -12.53
N ARG A 2 -7.19 12.15 -12.30
CA ARG A 2 -6.49 13.18 -11.50
C ARG A 2 -6.42 12.71 -10.04
N LEU A 3 -5.23 12.81 -9.42
CA LEU A 3 -5.06 12.54 -7.99
C LEU A 3 -5.94 13.49 -7.17
N GLY A 4 -6.62 12.94 -6.16
CA GLY A 4 -7.42 13.74 -5.22
C GLY A 4 -6.57 14.64 -4.33
N VAL A 5 -7.22 15.52 -3.57
CA VAL A 5 -6.51 16.44 -2.66
C VAL A 5 -5.64 15.70 -1.65
N LEU A 6 -6.16 14.61 -1.06
CA LEU A 6 -5.42 13.80 -0.08
C LEU A 6 -4.18 13.13 -0.70
N ASP A 7 -4.28 12.66 -1.95
CA ASP A 7 -3.14 12.06 -2.67
C ASP A 7 -2.03 13.10 -2.87
N ARG A 8 -2.40 14.31 -3.31
CA ARG A 8 -1.44 15.39 -3.53
C ARG A 8 -0.79 15.86 -2.24
N ALA A 9 -1.58 16.02 -1.17
CA ALA A 9 -1.07 16.39 0.14
C ALA A 9 -0.07 15.35 0.67
N LEU A 10 -0.42 14.05 0.56
CA LEU A 10 0.47 12.97 0.98
C LEU A 10 1.75 12.91 0.15
N ALA A 11 1.66 13.10 -1.17
CA ALA A 11 2.83 13.11 -2.05
C ALA A 11 3.80 14.27 -1.72
N VAL A 12 3.26 15.46 -1.41
CA VAL A 12 4.08 16.60 -0.98
C VAL A 12 4.74 16.32 0.36
N LEU A 13 3.99 15.85 1.35
CA LEU A 13 4.50 15.57 2.69
C LEU A 13 5.56 14.46 2.68
N ASN A 14 5.34 13.39 1.90
CA ASN A 14 6.33 12.34 1.68
C ASN A 14 7.62 12.91 1.07
N ALA A 15 7.50 13.76 0.05
CA ALA A 15 8.64 14.39 -0.59
C ALA A 15 9.43 15.27 0.40
N CYS A 16 8.75 16.07 1.22
CA CYS A 16 9.40 16.91 2.24
C CYS A 16 10.14 16.04 3.28
N LEU A 17 9.50 14.99 3.79
CA LEU A 17 10.13 14.09 4.77
C LEU A 17 11.34 13.37 4.18
N ARG A 18 11.26 12.91 2.93
CA ARG A 18 12.39 12.26 2.25
C ARG A 18 13.56 13.21 2.08
N LEU A 19 13.30 14.44 1.64
CA LEU A 19 14.34 15.49 1.50
C LEU A 19 14.98 15.83 2.85
N ALA A 20 14.19 15.99 3.91
CA ALA A 20 14.68 16.21 5.27
C ALA A 20 15.59 15.08 5.78
N ARG A 21 15.47 13.87 5.19
CA ARG A 21 16.32 12.70 5.47
C ARG A 21 17.46 12.51 4.47
N GLY A 22 17.78 13.51 3.67
CA GLY A 22 18.82 13.44 2.64
C GLY A 22 18.52 12.46 1.51
N ARG A 23 17.26 12.12 1.28
CA ARG A 23 16.83 11.20 0.21
C ARG A 23 16.25 11.94 -0.98
N ASN A 24 16.28 11.31 -2.15
CA ASN A 24 15.61 11.84 -3.31
C ASN A 24 14.12 12.03 -3.06
N ARG A 25 13.55 13.12 -3.60
CA ARG A 25 12.13 13.47 -3.50
C ARG A 25 11.20 12.31 -3.88
N ARG A 26 11.56 11.56 -4.94
CA ARG A 26 10.81 10.37 -5.39
C ARG A 26 11.59 9.11 -5.04
N PRO A 27 10.92 8.05 -4.55
CA PRO A 27 11.57 6.78 -4.29
C PRO A 27 11.93 6.08 -5.60
N SER A 28 13.07 5.37 -5.63
CA SER A 28 13.48 4.51 -6.73
C SER A 28 13.03 3.05 -6.55
N ALA A 29 12.59 2.68 -5.35
CA ALA A 29 12.11 1.36 -5.03
C ALA A 29 10.84 1.42 -4.18
N GLY A 30 9.94 0.47 -4.40
CA GLY A 30 8.69 0.34 -3.68
C GLY A 30 8.43 -1.08 -3.21
N ILE A 31 7.48 -1.23 -2.31
CA ILE A 31 7.02 -2.50 -1.78
C ILE A 31 5.51 -2.51 -1.92
N LEU A 32 4.99 -3.52 -2.62
CA LEU A 32 3.56 -3.72 -2.85
C LEU A 32 3.06 -4.89 -2.03
N ASP A 33 2.01 -4.66 -1.26
CA ASP A 33 1.33 -5.71 -0.51
C ASP A 33 -0.17 -5.42 -0.39
N THR A 34 -0.93 -6.43 0.03
CA THR A 34 -2.38 -6.38 0.13
C THR A 34 -2.86 -6.78 1.53
N GLN A 35 -3.81 -6.04 2.07
CA GLN A 35 -4.41 -6.34 3.36
C GLN A 35 -5.93 -6.48 3.27
N GLY A 36 -6.45 -7.66 3.59
CA GLY A 36 -7.87 -7.85 3.78
C GLY A 36 -8.35 -7.23 5.10
N VAL A 37 -9.47 -6.52 5.06
CA VAL A 37 -10.14 -5.93 6.22
C VAL A 37 -11.62 -6.29 6.21
N ARG A 38 -12.14 -6.71 7.37
CA ARG A 38 -13.57 -6.98 7.53
C ARG A 38 -14.37 -5.70 7.36
N SER A 39 -15.53 -5.80 6.70
CA SER A 39 -16.47 -4.68 6.59
C SER A 39 -17.68 -4.88 7.50
N GLY A 40 -18.16 -3.78 8.06
CA GLY A 40 -19.40 -3.75 8.82
C GLY A 40 -20.62 -4.12 7.95
N PRO A 41 -21.76 -4.46 8.58
CA PRO A 41 -22.96 -4.91 7.86
C PRO A 41 -23.50 -3.86 6.86
N GLN A 42 -23.36 -2.59 7.17
CA GLN A 42 -23.86 -1.46 6.37
C GLN A 42 -22.87 -0.98 5.30
N ALA A 43 -21.66 -1.58 5.23
CA ALA A 43 -20.68 -1.20 4.21
C ALA A 43 -21.21 -1.58 2.81
N GLY A 44 -21.11 -0.65 1.85
CA GLY A 44 -21.49 -0.87 0.46
C GLY A 44 -20.63 -1.92 -0.24
N ALA A 45 -20.08 -1.61 -1.42
CA ALA A 45 -19.30 -2.57 -2.22
C ALA A 45 -18.23 -3.31 -1.38
N ARG A 46 -18.41 -4.62 -1.22
CA ARG A 46 -17.57 -5.57 -0.47
C ARG A 46 -17.59 -6.93 -1.16
N GLY A 47 -16.62 -7.78 -0.88
CA GLY A 47 -16.51 -9.13 -1.42
C GLY A 47 -16.20 -10.15 -0.35
N TYR A 48 -16.16 -11.42 -0.73
CA TYR A 48 -15.71 -12.50 0.12
C TYR A 48 -14.38 -13.04 -0.37
N ASP A 49 -13.38 -13.03 0.51
CA ASP A 49 -12.09 -13.67 0.27
C ASP A 49 -12.18 -15.14 0.69
N ALA A 50 -12.35 -16.01 -0.30
CA ALA A 50 -12.49 -17.45 -0.07
C ALA A 50 -11.13 -18.14 0.18
N HIS A 51 -10.02 -17.54 -0.24
CA HIS A 51 -8.72 -18.22 -0.35
C HIS A 51 -7.78 -17.92 0.82
N LYS A 52 -7.65 -16.66 1.24
CA LYS A 52 -6.65 -16.26 2.25
C LYS A 52 -7.23 -16.19 3.67
N LYS A 53 -8.05 -15.20 3.94
CA LYS A 53 -8.51 -14.90 5.31
C LYS A 53 -9.95 -15.30 5.57
N LYS A 54 -10.66 -15.79 4.56
CA LYS A 54 -12.09 -16.15 4.66
C LYS A 54 -12.92 -15.03 5.31
N ILE A 55 -12.68 -13.79 4.88
CA ILE A 55 -13.36 -12.61 5.40
C ILE A 55 -14.32 -12.03 4.36
N ARG A 56 -15.44 -11.50 4.85
CA ARG A 56 -16.32 -10.64 4.06
C ARG A 56 -15.93 -9.19 4.30
N GLY A 57 -15.45 -8.51 3.25
CA GLY A 57 -14.94 -7.17 3.41
C GLY A 57 -14.30 -6.58 2.17
N ARG A 58 -13.26 -5.81 2.40
CA ARG A 58 -12.47 -5.12 1.38
C ARG A 58 -11.00 -5.50 1.49
N GLN A 59 -10.27 -5.21 0.44
CA GLN A 59 -8.83 -5.36 0.38
C GLN A 59 -8.20 -3.99 0.14
N ARG A 60 -7.19 -3.66 0.92
CA ARG A 60 -6.33 -2.49 0.72
C ARG A 60 -5.11 -2.92 -0.05
N LEU A 61 -4.88 -2.29 -1.19
CA LEU A 61 -3.68 -2.47 -2.00
C LEU A 61 -2.77 -1.30 -1.67
N LEU A 62 -1.59 -1.58 -1.12
CA LEU A 62 -0.68 -0.56 -0.61
C LEU A 62 0.67 -0.66 -1.30
N LEU A 63 1.10 0.45 -1.89
CA LEU A 63 2.46 0.66 -2.38
C LEU A 63 3.16 1.61 -1.41
N THR A 64 4.25 1.18 -0.80
CA THR A 64 5.11 2.02 0.04
C THR A 64 6.48 2.16 -0.57
N ASP A 65 7.25 3.14 -0.13
CA ASP A 65 8.70 3.14 -0.35
C ASP A 65 9.42 2.31 0.72
N THR A 66 10.74 2.29 0.67
CA THR A 66 11.59 1.55 1.61
C THR A 66 11.59 2.10 3.05
N GLU A 67 10.96 3.26 3.28
CA GLU A 67 10.76 3.84 4.61
C GLU A 67 9.33 3.66 5.12
N GLY A 68 8.48 2.96 4.37
CA GLY A 68 7.08 2.76 4.70
C GLY A 68 6.20 3.99 4.45
N LEU A 69 6.65 4.94 3.62
CA LEU A 69 5.83 6.07 3.22
C LEU A 69 4.90 5.63 2.09
N VAL A 70 3.62 5.87 2.25
CA VAL A 70 2.58 5.42 1.31
C VAL A 70 2.69 6.21 0.00
N GLN A 71 3.02 5.53 -1.09
CA GLN A 71 3.13 6.08 -2.43
C GLN A 71 1.85 5.87 -3.26
N GLY A 72 1.12 4.80 -2.98
CA GLY A 72 -0.13 4.48 -3.64
C GLY A 72 -1.05 3.65 -2.77
N LEU A 73 -2.34 3.86 -2.92
CA LEU A 73 -3.38 3.14 -2.19
C LEU A 73 -4.61 2.94 -3.06
N ARG A 74 -5.13 1.72 -3.06
CA ARG A 74 -6.47 1.40 -3.57
C ARG A 74 -7.22 0.56 -2.56
N VAL A 75 -8.54 0.68 -2.60
CA VAL A 75 -9.45 -0.18 -1.82
C VAL A 75 -10.43 -0.82 -2.78
N VAL A 76 -10.51 -2.14 -2.72
CA VAL A 76 -11.34 -2.95 -3.60
C VAL A 76 -12.15 -3.96 -2.77
N PRO A 77 -13.21 -4.58 -3.31
CA PRO A 77 -13.85 -5.73 -2.67
C PRO A 77 -12.85 -6.86 -2.39
N ALA A 78 -13.00 -7.58 -1.26
CA ALA A 78 -12.08 -8.64 -0.87
C ALA A 78 -12.06 -9.85 -1.82
N SER A 79 -13.01 -9.94 -2.75
CA SER A 79 -13.02 -10.93 -3.85
C SER A 79 -12.07 -10.59 -4.99
N ALA A 80 -11.43 -9.40 -4.99
CA ALA A 80 -10.47 -9.02 -6.01
C ALA A 80 -9.20 -9.89 -5.90
N GLN A 81 -8.65 -10.30 -7.03
CA GLN A 81 -7.42 -11.09 -7.07
C GLN A 81 -6.21 -10.19 -6.82
N ASP A 82 -5.23 -10.67 -6.03
CA ASP A 82 -3.99 -9.94 -5.73
C ASP A 82 -3.21 -9.59 -7.01
N ARG A 83 -3.19 -10.51 -7.98
CA ARG A 83 -2.49 -10.34 -9.27
C ARG A 83 -2.97 -9.13 -10.08
N ASP A 84 -4.17 -8.58 -9.77
CA ASP A 84 -4.70 -7.38 -10.41
C ASP A 84 -4.24 -6.09 -9.71
N SER A 85 -3.58 -6.20 -8.57
CA SER A 85 -3.16 -5.04 -7.76
C SER A 85 -2.23 -4.10 -8.51
N PRO A 86 -1.21 -4.56 -9.25
CA PRO A 86 -0.35 -3.66 -10.01
C PRO A 86 -1.09 -2.85 -11.06
N ALA A 87 -2.01 -3.46 -11.82
CA ALA A 87 -2.81 -2.73 -12.81
C ALA A 87 -3.66 -1.61 -12.19
N ARG A 88 -4.13 -1.80 -10.96
CA ARG A 88 -4.90 -0.79 -10.22
C ARG A 88 -4.05 0.36 -9.69
N LEU A 89 -2.74 0.15 -9.55
CA LEU A 89 -1.75 1.12 -9.09
C LEU A 89 -0.90 1.70 -10.24
N GLU A 90 -1.26 1.41 -11.48
CA GLU A 90 -0.54 1.90 -12.66
C GLU A 90 -0.37 3.42 -12.72
N PRO A 91 -1.34 4.26 -12.29
CA PRO A 91 -1.12 5.71 -12.25
C PRO A 91 0.05 6.15 -11.36
N GLU A 92 0.34 5.40 -10.28
CA GLU A 92 1.48 5.66 -9.41
C GLU A 92 2.80 5.27 -10.08
N PHE A 93 2.80 4.21 -10.89
CA PHE A 93 3.95 3.80 -11.70
C PHE A 93 4.25 4.84 -12.80
N ALA A 94 3.22 5.31 -13.49
CA ALA A 94 3.33 6.35 -14.52
C ALA A 94 3.84 7.69 -13.97
N ALA A 95 3.64 7.98 -12.67
CA ALA A 95 4.18 9.18 -12.04
C ALA A 95 5.72 9.23 -12.03
N GLY A 96 6.39 8.11 -12.28
CA GLY A 96 7.83 7.97 -12.44
C GLY A 96 8.61 8.01 -11.12
N GLY A 97 9.87 7.57 -11.23
CA GLY A 97 10.80 7.47 -10.09
C GLY A 97 11.10 6.04 -9.68
N LEU A 98 10.11 5.16 -9.64
CA LEU A 98 10.31 3.76 -9.32
C LEU A 98 11.05 3.03 -10.45
N ARG A 99 12.01 2.19 -10.07
CA ARG A 99 12.74 1.27 -10.96
C ARG A 99 12.54 -0.18 -10.54
N LYS A 100 12.18 -0.39 -9.28
CA LYS A 100 11.98 -1.73 -8.71
C LYS A 100 10.82 -1.74 -7.72
N VAL A 101 10.04 -2.82 -7.75
CA VAL A 101 8.98 -3.10 -6.76
C VAL A 101 9.15 -4.50 -6.23
N TRP A 102 9.18 -4.63 -4.91
CA TRP A 102 9.12 -5.92 -4.23
C TRP A 102 7.68 -6.28 -3.90
N ALA A 103 7.33 -7.54 -4.06
CA ALA A 103 5.99 -8.05 -3.74
C ALA A 103 6.01 -9.51 -3.28
N ASP A 104 4.90 -9.97 -2.70
CA ASP A 104 4.72 -11.38 -2.32
C ASP A 104 4.61 -12.29 -3.54
N LEU A 105 4.96 -13.57 -3.37
CA LEU A 105 4.78 -14.64 -4.36
C LEU A 105 3.34 -14.76 -4.87
N ALA A 106 2.34 -14.32 -4.12
CA ALA A 106 0.95 -14.25 -4.58
C ALA A 106 0.75 -13.35 -5.82
N LEU A 107 1.71 -12.44 -6.09
CA LEU A 107 1.74 -11.59 -7.27
C LEU A 107 2.57 -12.21 -8.42
N ALA A 108 2.89 -13.48 -8.36
CA ALA A 108 3.62 -14.16 -9.45
C ALA A 108 2.79 -14.20 -10.74
N GLY A 109 3.49 -14.03 -11.87
CA GLY A 109 2.96 -14.18 -13.22
C GLY A 109 2.84 -12.88 -14.00
N GLU A 110 2.71 -13.03 -15.31
CA GLU A 110 2.69 -11.94 -16.30
C GLU A 110 1.62 -10.87 -16.02
N ARG A 111 0.47 -11.30 -15.53
CA ARG A 111 -0.65 -10.39 -15.20
C ARG A 111 -0.29 -9.33 -14.15
N ALA A 112 0.61 -9.66 -13.23
CA ALA A 112 1.12 -8.73 -12.24
C ALA A 112 2.37 -7.98 -12.74
N ALA A 113 3.22 -8.62 -13.54
CA ALA A 113 4.46 -8.03 -14.03
C ALA A 113 4.23 -6.99 -15.15
N ALA A 114 3.30 -7.27 -16.08
CA ALA A 114 3.08 -6.44 -17.26
C ALA A 114 2.77 -4.95 -16.95
N PRO A 115 1.93 -4.59 -15.95
CA PRO A 115 1.68 -3.19 -15.61
C PRO A 115 2.94 -2.43 -15.18
N LEU A 116 3.85 -3.10 -14.45
CA LEU A 116 5.13 -2.51 -14.03
C LEU A 116 6.10 -2.42 -15.21
N GLY A 117 6.19 -3.50 -16.02
CA GLY A 117 7.07 -3.57 -17.18
C GLY A 117 6.82 -2.46 -18.20
N ARG A 118 5.55 -2.05 -18.41
CA ARG A 118 5.19 -0.90 -19.27
C ARG A 118 5.85 0.42 -18.84
N HIS A 119 6.23 0.54 -17.58
CA HIS A 119 6.90 1.71 -17.00
C HIS A 119 8.38 1.48 -16.71
N GLY A 120 8.96 0.38 -17.21
CA GLY A 120 10.36 0.02 -16.98
C GLY A 120 10.68 -0.33 -15.52
N ILE A 121 9.68 -0.81 -14.77
CA ILE A 121 9.81 -1.16 -13.36
C ILE A 121 9.98 -2.68 -13.25
N GLU A 122 11.07 -3.11 -12.63
CA GLU A 122 11.34 -4.52 -12.31
C GLU A 122 10.44 -4.97 -11.15
N LEU A 123 9.71 -6.08 -11.31
CA LEU A 123 9.02 -6.75 -10.23
C LEU A 123 9.90 -7.88 -9.67
N GLU A 124 10.36 -7.74 -8.43
CA GLU A 124 11.06 -8.80 -7.70
C GLU A 124 10.10 -9.44 -6.67
N LEU A 125 9.88 -10.74 -6.84
CA LEU A 125 9.06 -11.51 -5.90
C LEU A 125 9.89 -11.94 -4.70
N VAL A 126 9.42 -11.61 -3.52
CA VAL A 126 10.06 -11.96 -2.25
C VAL A 126 9.16 -12.94 -1.51
N GLY A 127 9.69 -14.12 -1.20
CA GLY A 127 8.98 -15.16 -0.48
C GLY A 127 9.94 -16.01 0.33
N ARG A 128 9.43 -16.72 1.32
CA ARG A 128 10.24 -17.61 2.15
C ARG A 128 10.84 -18.72 1.31
N LYS A 129 12.16 -18.85 1.35
CA LYS A 129 12.87 -20.01 0.81
C LYS A 129 12.70 -21.24 1.69
N ASP A 130 12.59 -21.06 3.01
CA ASP A 130 12.39 -22.12 3.99
C ASP A 130 11.11 -21.93 4.80
N LYS A 131 10.33 -23.01 4.95
CA LYS A 131 9.05 -23.02 5.69
C LYS A 131 9.23 -23.20 7.21
N ALA A 132 10.44 -23.38 7.70
CA ALA A 132 10.73 -23.62 9.12
C ALA A 132 11.00 -22.30 9.87
N GLY A 133 10.18 -22.03 10.90
CA GLY A 133 10.38 -20.93 11.84
C GLY A 133 9.85 -19.55 11.40
N PHE A 134 9.88 -18.60 12.31
CA PHE A 134 9.57 -17.19 12.05
C PHE A 134 10.82 -16.49 11.51
N ALA A 135 10.78 -16.00 10.30
CA ALA A 135 11.83 -15.15 9.73
C ALA A 135 11.21 -13.84 9.24
N VAL A 136 11.79 -12.73 9.67
CA VAL A 136 11.44 -11.40 9.15
C VAL A 136 12.07 -11.27 7.77
N GLU A 137 11.24 -11.03 6.74
CA GLU A 137 11.73 -10.67 5.40
C GLU A 137 12.04 -9.16 5.38
N PRO A 138 13.32 -8.74 5.39
CA PRO A 138 13.70 -7.35 5.66
C PRO A 138 13.05 -6.33 4.75
N ARG A 139 12.73 -6.70 3.51
CA ARG A 139 12.09 -5.81 2.52
C ARG A 139 10.59 -5.72 2.71
N ARG A 140 9.89 -6.83 2.98
CA ARG A 140 8.44 -6.86 3.19
C ARG A 140 8.01 -6.33 4.54
N TRP A 141 8.85 -6.47 5.56
CA TRP A 141 8.60 -5.94 6.89
C TRP A 141 8.11 -4.49 6.88
N THR A 142 8.67 -3.66 5.99
CA THR A 142 8.33 -2.22 5.93
C THR A 142 6.86 -1.98 5.59
N VAL A 143 6.30 -2.68 4.60
CA VAL A 143 4.90 -2.53 4.24
C VAL A 143 3.98 -3.19 5.28
N GLU A 144 4.38 -4.32 5.84
CA GLU A 144 3.67 -4.99 6.93
C GLU A 144 3.60 -4.09 8.18
N GLN A 145 4.71 -3.44 8.55
CA GLN A 145 4.76 -2.44 9.61
C GLN A 145 3.83 -1.25 9.30
N THR A 146 3.77 -0.79 8.06
CA THR A 146 2.88 0.30 7.66
C THR A 146 1.42 -0.11 7.85
N PHE A 147 1.03 -1.32 7.46
CA PHE A 147 -0.30 -1.84 7.76
C PHE A 147 -0.57 -1.93 9.27
N GLY A 148 0.40 -2.41 10.05
CA GLY A 148 0.29 -2.45 11.51
C GLY A 148 0.06 -1.06 12.12
N CYS A 149 0.77 -0.05 11.63
CA CYS A 149 0.57 1.34 12.05
C CYS A 149 -0.81 1.89 11.66
N LEU A 150 -1.29 1.59 10.44
CA LEU A 150 -2.63 1.97 10.00
C LEU A 150 -3.72 1.33 10.87
N LEU A 151 -3.55 0.08 11.30
CA LEU A 151 -4.52 -0.60 12.17
C LEU A 151 -4.56 -0.04 13.62
N ARG A 152 -3.62 0.80 14.03
CA ARG A 152 -3.73 1.55 15.30
C ARG A 152 -4.85 2.58 15.29
N TYR A 153 -5.30 3.01 14.12
CA TYR A 153 -6.48 3.85 13.98
C TYR A 153 -7.74 2.98 14.05
N ARG A 154 -8.52 3.11 15.12
CA ARG A 154 -9.72 2.28 15.40
C ARG A 154 -10.67 2.17 14.20
N ARG A 155 -10.83 3.26 13.45
CA ARG A 155 -11.72 3.31 12.28
C ARG A 155 -11.24 2.44 11.12
N LEU A 156 -9.95 2.08 11.09
CA LEU A 156 -9.36 1.24 10.05
C LEU A 156 -9.31 -0.26 10.43
N GLN A 157 -9.60 -0.63 11.67
CA GLN A 157 -9.61 -2.04 12.11
C GLN A 157 -10.79 -2.82 11.50
N VAL A 158 -11.95 -2.15 11.39
CA VAL A 158 -13.13 -2.65 10.70
C VAL A 158 -13.61 -1.56 9.75
N ASP A 159 -13.75 -1.91 8.48
CA ASP A 159 -14.20 -0.97 7.46
C ASP A 159 -15.73 -0.80 7.52
N ARG A 160 -16.16 0.35 7.99
CA ARG A 160 -17.59 0.71 8.10
C ARG A 160 -18.03 1.73 7.04
N GLU A 161 -17.13 2.09 6.12
CA GLU A 161 -17.39 3.14 5.15
C GLU A 161 -18.41 2.69 4.10
N GLY A 162 -19.29 3.60 3.67
CA GLY A 162 -20.33 3.33 2.69
C GLY A 162 -19.80 2.91 1.30
N GLY A 163 -18.57 3.29 0.95
CA GLY A 163 -17.96 2.95 -0.34
C GLY A 163 -16.44 2.76 -0.26
N THR A 164 -15.86 2.12 -1.29
CA THR A 164 -14.41 1.91 -1.39
C THR A 164 -13.64 3.22 -1.49
N GLY A 165 -14.21 4.25 -2.12
CA GLY A 165 -13.62 5.59 -2.21
C GLY A 165 -13.50 6.27 -0.84
N MET A 166 -14.53 6.18 0.00
CA MET A 166 -14.50 6.72 1.35
C MET A 166 -13.52 5.95 2.22
N SER A 167 -13.51 4.62 2.16
CA SER A 167 -12.54 3.77 2.85
C SER A 167 -11.10 4.12 2.47
N ARG A 168 -10.86 4.36 1.19
CA ARG A 168 -9.57 4.83 0.68
C ARG A 168 -9.19 6.19 1.28
N ASN A 169 -10.09 7.15 1.27
CA ASN A 169 -9.84 8.49 1.79
C ASN A 169 -9.53 8.47 3.29
N MET A 170 -10.25 7.65 4.08
CA MET A 170 -9.96 7.45 5.50
C MET A 170 -8.58 6.85 5.73
N THR A 171 -8.16 5.91 4.88
CA THR A 171 -6.83 5.30 4.96
C THR A 171 -5.73 6.30 4.56
N LEU A 172 -5.96 7.13 3.52
CA LEU A 172 -5.05 8.21 3.14
C LEU A 172 -4.90 9.26 4.24
N LEU A 173 -6.00 9.63 4.90
CA LEU A 173 -5.97 10.56 6.03
C LEU A 173 -5.10 10.03 7.17
N ALA A 174 -5.25 8.75 7.52
CA ALA A 174 -4.38 8.12 8.51
C ALA A 174 -2.90 8.12 8.07
N ALA A 175 -2.62 7.83 6.80
CA ALA A 175 -1.26 7.90 6.26
C ALA A 175 -0.68 9.32 6.33
N LEU A 176 -1.48 10.37 6.07
CA LEU A 176 -1.09 11.77 6.24
C LEU A 176 -0.70 12.06 7.69
N PHE A 177 -1.52 11.67 8.67
CA PHE A 177 -1.20 11.85 10.09
C PHE A 177 0.08 11.11 10.49
N MET A 178 0.26 9.87 10.01
CA MET A 178 1.48 9.09 10.28
C MET A 178 2.72 9.78 9.71
N THR A 179 2.64 10.28 8.49
CA THR A 179 3.77 10.96 7.83
C THR A 179 4.03 12.31 8.48
N GLY A 180 2.99 13.08 8.84
CA GLY A 180 3.09 14.35 9.54
C GLY A 180 3.81 14.20 10.88
N ALA A 181 3.41 13.24 11.70
CA ALA A 181 4.07 12.95 12.97
C ALA A 181 5.54 12.50 12.82
N ARG A 182 5.89 11.85 11.70
CA ARG A 182 7.30 11.52 11.39
C ARG A 182 8.08 12.76 10.96
N PHE A 183 7.47 13.64 10.18
CA PHE A 183 8.08 14.89 9.72
C PHE A 183 8.35 15.82 10.91
N GLU A 184 7.36 16.00 11.80
CA GLU A 184 7.50 16.80 13.01
C GLU A 184 8.70 16.33 13.87
N ARG A 185 8.77 15.03 14.15
CA ARG A 185 9.92 14.46 14.90
C ARG A 185 11.26 14.65 14.19
N GLN A 186 11.29 14.67 12.86
CA GLN A 186 12.52 14.87 12.10
C GLN A 186 12.99 16.33 12.13
N THR A 187 12.05 17.29 12.24
CA THR A 187 12.38 18.73 12.25
C THR A 187 12.65 19.29 13.63
N MET A 188 12.23 18.57 14.68
CA MET A 188 12.44 18.95 16.08
C MET A 188 13.68 18.29 16.72
N ALA A 189 14.33 17.36 16.03
CA ALA A 189 15.55 16.65 16.46
C ALA A 189 16.80 17.28 15.85
#